data_67463e26870ccf0728a2c08c518bb669
#
_entry.id   67463e26870ccf0728a2c08c518bb669
#
_cell.length_a   1.000
_cell.length_b   1.000
_cell.length_c   1.000
_cell.angle_alpha   90.00
_cell.angle_beta   90.00
_cell.angle_gamma   90.00
#
_symmetry.space_group_name_H-M   'P 1'
#
loop_
_entity.id
_entity.type
_entity.pdbx_description
1 polymer ?
#
loop_
_entity_poly.entity_id
_entity_poly.type
_entity_poly.pdbx_seq_one_letter_code
_entity_poly.pdbx_strand_id
1 'polypeptide(L)' 'MTQEKVIAILQEVKPTRDLTDVQDIIEGGYLDSFELMSLISLLADGFGVEIGVDEIVPENFNSAEAILALVEKLQDE' A
#
# COMPACT_ATOMS: atom_id res chain seq x y z
N MET A 1 8.53 13.08 0.50
CA MET A 1 9.38 11.87 0.51
C MET A 1 8.51 10.64 0.35
N THR A 2 9.11 9.56 -0.11
CA THR A 2 8.35 8.37 -0.51
C THR A 2 7.56 7.77 0.64
N GLN A 3 8.17 7.65 1.82
CA GLN A 3 7.49 7.07 2.99
C GLN A 3 6.29 7.91 3.41
N GLU A 4 6.43 9.21 3.42
CA GLU A 4 5.34 10.10 3.79
C GLU A 4 4.18 10.01 2.81
N LYS A 5 4.48 9.82 1.54
CA LYS A 5 3.48 9.68 0.50
C LYS A 5 2.70 8.35 0.65
N VAL A 6 3.41 7.27 1.00
CA VAL A 6 2.76 5.99 1.29
C VAL A 6 1.79 6.13 2.46
N ILE A 7 2.24 6.78 3.52
CA ILE A 7 1.40 6.99 4.71
C ILE A 7 0.18 7.85 4.37
N ALA A 8 0.36 8.90 3.58
CA ALA A 8 -0.75 9.76 3.17
C ALA A 8 -1.78 8.99 2.35
N ILE A 9 -1.31 8.09 1.49
CA ILE A 9 -2.21 7.26 0.68
C ILE A 9 -2.98 6.28 1.57
N LEU A 10 -2.31 5.68 2.54
CA LEU A 10 -2.99 4.79 3.50
C LEU A 10 -4.07 5.54 4.28
N GLN A 11 -3.80 6.77 4.69
CA GLN A 11 -4.77 7.58 5.40
C GLN A 11 -5.96 7.94 4.53
N GLU A 12 -5.73 8.13 3.23
CA GLU A 12 -6.81 8.40 2.30
C GLU A 12 -7.71 7.19 2.10
N VAL A 13 -7.11 6.00 2.05
CA VAL A 13 -7.86 4.74 1.87
C VAL A 13 -8.62 4.38 3.14
N LYS A 14 -8.03 4.60 4.31
CA LYS A 14 -8.63 4.23 5.59
C LYS A 14 -8.48 5.38 6.59
N PRO A 15 -9.25 6.47 6.42
CA PRO A 15 -9.09 7.66 7.29
C PRO A 15 -9.52 7.43 8.73
N THR A 16 -10.30 6.37 8.98
CA THR A 16 -10.81 6.09 10.33
C THR A 16 -9.83 5.31 11.20
N ARG A 17 -8.70 4.88 10.62
CA ARG A 17 -7.72 4.07 11.34
C ARG A 17 -6.32 4.42 10.89
N ASP A 18 -5.42 4.60 11.86
CA ASP A 18 -4.00 4.79 11.57
C ASP A 18 -3.37 3.41 11.32
N LEU A 19 -2.90 3.18 10.11
CA LEU A 19 -2.29 1.91 9.72
C LEU A 19 -0.76 1.96 9.72
N THR A 20 -0.18 3.07 10.16
CA THR A 20 1.27 3.28 10.11
C THR A 20 2.04 2.20 10.88
N ASP A 21 1.53 1.79 12.03
CA ASP A 21 2.20 0.82 12.90
C ASP A 21 1.65 -0.60 12.77
N VAL A 22 0.71 -0.82 11.85
CA VAL A 22 0.09 -2.14 11.69
C VAL A 22 0.97 -2.99 10.77
N GLN A 23 1.20 -4.25 11.18
CA GLN A 23 2.06 -5.18 10.44
C GLN A 23 1.28 -6.27 9.73
N ASP A 24 -0.04 -6.29 9.87
CA ASP A 24 -0.91 -7.30 9.26
C ASP A 24 -2.14 -6.64 8.64
N ILE A 25 -1.91 -5.56 7.88
CA ILE A 25 -2.98 -4.77 7.28
C ILE A 25 -3.96 -5.65 6.49
N ILE A 26 -3.43 -6.57 5.68
CA ILE A 26 -4.25 -7.44 4.85
C ILE A 26 -4.71 -8.66 5.64
N GLU A 27 -3.80 -9.35 6.29
CA GLU A 27 -4.11 -10.58 7.01
C GLU A 27 -4.95 -10.33 8.25
N GLY A 28 -4.82 -9.15 8.85
CA GLY A 28 -5.62 -8.75 10.00
C GLY A 28 -6.99 -8.20 9.64
N GLY A 29 -7.29 -8.05 8.35
CA GLY A 29 -8.61 -7.61 7.90
C GLY A 29 -8.86 -6.11 8.05
N TYR A 30 -7.82 -5.30 8.08
CA TYR A 30 -7.98 -3.84 8.19
C TYR A 30 -8.51 -3.22 6.91
N LEU A 31 -8.25 -3.84 5.76
CA LEU A 31 -8.77 -3.38 4.47
C LEU A 31 -9.58 -4.51 3.83
N ASP A 32 -10.72 -4.15 3.24
CA ASP A 32 -11.48 -5.11 2.44
C ASP A 32 -10.96 -5.08 1.00
N SER A 33 -11.58 -5.89 0.12
CA SER A 33 -11.15 -6.01 -1.28
C SER A 33 -11.25 -4.68 -2.02
N PHE A 34 -12.31 -3.93 -1.76
CA PHE A 34 -12.51 -2.63 -2.42
C PHE A 34 -11.44 -1.63 -1.97
N GLU A 35 -11.18 -1.59 -0.67
CA GLU A 35 -10.16 -0.68 -0.13
C GLU A 35 -8.78 -1.04 -0.63
N LEU A 36 -8.48 -2.34 -0.74
CA LEU A 36 -7.20 -2.79 -1.28
C LEU A 36 -7.02 -2.34 -2.73
N MET A 37 -8.07 -2.47 -3.55
CA MET A 37 -8.01 -2.04 -4.94
C MET A 37 -7.82 -0.54 -5.05
N SER A 38 -8.46 0.23 -4.16
CA SER A 38 -8.27 1.68 -4.10
C SER A 38 -6.82 2.02 -3.75
N LEU A 39 -6.26 1.31 -2.78
CA LEU A 39 -4.86 1.49 -2.37
C LEU A 39 -3.93 1.25 -3.55
N ILE A 40 -4.14 0.16 -4.28
CA ILE A 40 -3.30 -0.20 -5.43
C ILE A 40 -3.36 0.89 -6.50
N SER A 41 -4.57 1.38 -6.82
CA SER A 41 -4.75 2.46 -7.79
C SER A 41 -4.03 3.74 -7.38
N LEU A 42 -4.17 4.12 -6.12
CA LEU A 42 -3.54 5.34 -5.61
C LEU A 42 -2.02 5.23 -5.60
N LEU A 43 -1.50 4.05 -5.27
CA LEU A 43 -0.06 3.83 -5.32
C LEU A 43 0.47 3.90 -6.75
N ALA A 44 -0.22 3.24 -7.67
CA ALA A 44 0.20 3.23 -9.08
C ALA A 44 0.22 4.65 -9.65
N ASP A 45 -0.84 5.42 -9.41
CA ASP A 45 -0.93 6.80 -9.89
C ASP A 45 0.05 7.71 -9.17
N GLY A 46 0.15 7.58 -7.86
CA GLY A 46 0.94 8.48 -7.03
C GLY A 46 2.43 8.35 -7.26
N PHE A 47 2.90 7.16 -7.59
CA PHE A 47 4.33 6.89 -7.79
C PHE A 47 4.69 6.61 -9.24
N GLY A 48 3.71 6.58 -10.14
CA GLY A 48 3.95 6.33 -11.56
C GLY A 48 4.49 4.94 -11.84
N VAL A 49 4.00 3.93 -11.12
CA VAL A 49 4.44 2.54 -11.27
C VAL A 49 3.28 1.66 -11.68
N GLU A 50 3.59 0.50 -12.25
CA GLU A 50 2.60 -0.52 -12.56
C GLU A 50 2.70 -1.62 -11.51
N ILE A 51 1.56 -1.95 -10.87
CA ILE A 51 1.51 -3.02 -9.89
C ILE A 51 0.80 -4.20 -10.54
N GLY A 52 1.58 -5.19 -10.95
CA GLY A 52 1.07 -6.39 -11.61
C GLY A 52 0.36 -7.31 -10.63
N VAL A 53 -0.44 -8.23 -11.17
CA VAL A 53 -1.21 -9.18 -10.36
C VAL A 53 -0.30 -10.01 -9.46
N ASP A 54 0.88 -10.36 -9.95
CA ASP A 54 1.86 -11.15 -9.21
C ASP A 54 2.45 -10.40 -8.02
N GLU A 55 2.31 -9.07 -7.98
CA GLU A 55 2.75 -8.26 -6.84
C GLU A 55 1.67 -8.11 -5.77
N ILE A 56 0.44 -8.48 -6.09
CA ILE A 56 -0.70 -8.32 -5.18
C ILE A 56 -0.79 -9.53 -4.26
N VAL A 57 0.09 -9.57 -3.27
CA VAL A 57 0.14 -10.63 -2.25
C VAL A 57 0.16 -9.96 -0.88
N PRO A 58 -0.37 -10.64 0.16
CA PRO A 58 -0.47 -10.03 1.49
C PRO A 58 0.85 -9.49 2.02
N GLU A 59 1.94 -10.19 1.81
CA GLU A 59 3.25 -9.80 2.33
C GLU A 59 3.74 -8.46 1.77
N ASN A 60 3.25 -8.04 0.61
CA ASN A 60 3.63 -6.76 0.01
C ASN A 60 2.79 -5.59 0.54
N PHE A 61 1.67 -5.87 1.20
CA PHE A 61 0.73 -4.85 1.62
C PHE A 61 0.37 -4.91 3.10
N ASN A 62 1.03 -5.76 3.87
CA ASN A 62 0.72 -5.94 5.29
C ASN A 62 1.19 -4.78 6.18
N SER A 63 2.08 -3.94 5.68
CA SER A 63 2.57 -2.81 6.47
C SER A 63 2.98 -1.67 5.55
N ALA A 64 3.08 -0.46 6.13
CA ALA A 64 3.58 0.70 5.39
C ALA A 64 4.99 0.45 4.88
N GLU A 65 5.82 -0.22 5.67
CA GLU A 65 7.19 -0.56 5.28
C GLU A 65 7.22 -1.51 4.09
N ALA A 66 6.34 -2.51 4.07
CA ALA A 66 6.25 -3.45 2.96
C ALA A 66 5.81 -2.75 1.69
N ILE A 67 4.82 -1.85 1.80
CA ILE A 67 4.34 -1.07 0.66
C ILE A 67 5.44 -0.18 0.12
N LEU A 68 6.18 0.47 1.00
CA LEU A 68 7.30 1.32 0.61
C LEU A 68 8.36 0.52 -0.14
N ALA A 69 8.70 -0.67 0.36
CA ALA A 69 9.68 -1.54 -0.29
C ALA A 69 9.20 -1.95 -1.69
N LEU A 70 7.92 -2.28 -1.82
CA LEU A 70 7.35 -2.64 -3.12
C LEU A 70 7.44 -1.48 -4.10
N VAL A 71 7.07 -0.29 -3.67
CA VAL A 71 7.09 0.91 -4.53
C VAL A 71 8.52 1.19 -4.99
N GLU A 72 9.48 1.13 -4.08
CA GLU A 72 10.88 1.38 -4.41
C GLU A 72 11.42 0.36 -5.39
N LYS A 73 11.05 -0.90 -5.21
CA LYS A 73 11.43 -1.97 -6.15
C LYS A 73 10.89 -1.68 -7.55
N LEU A 74 9.62 -1.30 -7.64
CA LEU A 74 8.99 -1.04 -8.93
C LEU A 74 9.54 0.21 -9.60
N GLN A 75 9.95 1.21 -8.83
CA GLN A 75 10.57 2.40 -9.39
C GLN A 75 11.95 2.13 -9.98
N ASP A 76 12.62 1.10 -9.49
CA ASP A 76 13.96 0.71 -9.96
C ASP A 76 13.93 -0.21 -11.18
N GLU A 77 12.77 -0.70 -11.55
CA GLU A 77 12.63 -1.62 -12.72
C GLU A 77 12.60 -0.91 -14.06
#